data_01cb175e382d7c0d23058711de30883f
#
_entry.id   01cb175e382d7c0d23058711de30883f
#
_cell.length_a   1.000
_cell.length_b   1.000
_cell.length_c   1.000
_cell.angle_alpha   90.00
_cell.angle_beta   90.00
_cell.angle_gamma   90.00
#
_symmetry.space_group_name_H-M   'P 1'
#
loop_
_entity.id
_entity.type
_entity.pdbx_description
1 polymer ?
#
loop_
_entity_poly.entity_id
_entity_poly.type
_entity_poly.pdbx_seq_one_letter_code
_entity_poly.pdbx_strand_id
1 'polypeptide(L)'
;MDGQNTPSPRAYAEIMNRKSPGGHFVSMSTSVGIVFTPEDKELDQLLFPEELGGGKRFSKYLMTGFVNYLQNYPYPFVVGNKIWELPFVYPNDYTGQALHGRGNPVTIEDFKAALDATVVKKGAVSLCFHAGSWMRSEQMVEIIDHADKTHGRKIKFLNMLEMHDLITKNMLAGHGLRD
;
A
#
# COMPACT_ATOMS: atom_id res chain seq x y z
N MET A 1 -2.45 10.90 -7.21
CA MET A 1 -2.19 10.85 -8.68
C MET A 1 -3.02 9.73 -9.27
N ASP A 2 -3.71 9.99 -10.33
CA ASP A 2 -4.45 8.96 -11.03
C ASP A 2 -3.42 8.01 -11.71
N GLY A 3 -3.45 6.72 -11.37
CA GLY A 3 -2.49 5.74 -11.90
C GLY A 3 -2.49 5.60 -13.42
N GLN A 4 -3.54 6.07 -14.09
CA GLN A 4 -3.65 6.01 -15.56
C GLN A 4 -2.67 6.93 -16.29
N ASN A 5 -2.20 7.98 -15.63
CA ASN A 5 -1.32 8.98 -16.22
C ASN A 5 0.03 9.10 -15.50
N THR A 6 0.42 8.07 -14.77
CA THR A 6 1.70 8.10 -14.04
C THR A 6 2.86 8.15 -15.04
N PRO A 7 3.71 9.17 -15.00
CA PRO A 7 4.88 9.25 -15.84
C PRO A 7 5.86 8.10 -15.55
N SER A 8 6.80 7.85 -16.44
CA SER A 8 7.85 6.88 -16.17
C SER A 8 8.55 7.17 -14.84
N PRO A 9 9.09 6.17 -14.13
CA PRO A 9 9.78 6.38 -12.86
C PRO A 9 10.85 7.47 -12.92
N ARG A 10 11.53 7.60 -14.04
CA ARG A 10 12.52 8.67 -14.27
C ARG A 10 11.87 10.05 -14.34
N ALA A 11 10.85 10.22 -15.18
CA ALA A 11 10.14 11.50 -15.31
C ALA A 11 9.47 11.90 -14.00
N TYR A 12 8.90 10.93 -13.27
CA TYR A 12 8.33 11.13 -11.95
C TYR A 12 9.40 11.64 -10.96
N ALA A 13 10.55 10.98 -10.89
CA ALA A 13 11.65 11.40 -10.02
C ALA A 13 12.18 12.79 -10.39
N GLU A 14 12.29 13.11 -11.68
CA GLU A 14 12.70 14.44 -12.15
C GLU A 14 11.73 15.55 -11.72
N ILE A 15 10.42 15.29 -11.80
CA ILE A 15 9.38 16.24 -11.36
C ILE A 15 9.41 16.42 -9.85
N MET A 16 9.42 15.33 -9.11
CA MET A 16 9.35 15.35 -7.64
C MET A 16 10.63 15.86 -7.00
N ASN A 17 11.76 15.80 -7.68
CA ASN A 17 13.02 16.37 -7.23
C ASN A 17 13.12 17.89 -7.42
N ARG A 18 12.14 18.53 -8.05
CA ARG A 18 12.11 19.99 -8.15
C ARG A 18 11.66 20.59 -6.82
N LYS A 19 12.32 21.66 -6.41
CA LYS A 19 11.84 22.41 -5.25
C LYS A 19 10.46 23.00 -5.53
N SER A 20 9.58 22.92 -4.54
CA SER A 20 8.34 23.68 -4.53
C SER A 20 8.64 25.19 -4.51
N PRO A 21 7.67 26.07 -4.83
CA PRO A 21 7.84 27.52 -4.68
C PRO A 21 8.28 27.94 -3.27
N GLY A 22 7.94 27.17 -2.24
CA GLY A 22 8.40 27.38 -0.86
C GLY A 22 9.82 26.87 -0.56
N GLY A 23 10.53 26.35 -1.55
CA GLY A 23 11.91 25.86 -1.40
C GLY A 23 12.04 24.46 -0.80
N HIS A 24 10.93 23.74 -0.61
CA HIS A 24 10.91 22.39 -0.04
C HIS A 24 10.91 21.32 -1.12
N PHE A 25 11.57 20.21 -0.85
CA PHE A 25 11.49 19.00 -1.67
C PHE A 25 10.37 18.08 -1.19
N VAL A 26 9.76 17.35 -2.10
CA VAL A 26 8.95 16.20 -1.73
C VAL A 26 9.91 15.08 -1.33
N SER A 27 9.74 14.56 -0.12
CA SER A 27 10.60 13.50 0.42
C SER A 27 9.96 12.12 0.38
N MET A 28 8.64 12.04 0.33
CA MET A 28 7.88 10.80 0.27
C MET A 28 6.77 10.86 -0.77
N SER A 29 6.46 9.69 -1.32
CA SER A 29 5.40 9.46 -2.28
C SER A 29 4.68 8.15 -1.98
N THR A 30 3.44 8.01 -2.46
CA THR A 30 2.66 6.78 -2.46
C THR A 30 1.91 6.68 -3.78
N SER A 31 2.55 6.11 -4.79
CA SER A 31 2.04 6.03 -6.16
C SER A 31 2.13 4.64 -6.77
N VAL A 32 2.83 3.71 -6.11
CA VAL A 32 3.00 2.33 -6.55
C VAL A 32 2.13 1.40 -5.72
N GLY A 33 1.34 0.56 -6.38
CA GLY A 33 0.49 -0.43 -5.71
C GLY A 33 1.22 -1.75 -5.46
N ILE A 34 0.88 -2.42 -4.35
CA ILE A 34 1.33 -3.78 -4.08
C ILE A 34 0.18 -4.74 -4.32
N VAL A 35 0.47 -5.80 -5.04
CA VAL A 35 -0.43 -6.94 -5.26
C VAL A 35 0.21 -8.18 -4.66
N PHE A 36 -0.47 -8.82 -3.73
CA PHE A 36 -0.05 -10.12 -3.21
C PHE A 36 -0.52 -11.24 -4.11
N THR A 37 0.32 -12.25 -4.27
CA THR A 37 0.05 -13.41 -5.14
C THR A 37 0.49 -14.69 -4.44
N PRO A 38 -0.12 -15.86 -4.77
CA PRO A 38 0.18 -17.14 -4.13
C PRO A 38 1.55 -17.74 -4.50
N GLU A 39 2.26 -17.12 -5.45
CA GLU A 39 3.63 -17.53 -5.81
C GLU A 39 4.64 -17.21 -4.69
N ASP A 40 4.30 -16.32 -3.78
CA ASP A 40 5.13 -16.03 -2.60
C ASP A 40 4.94 -17.12 -1.54
N LYS A 41 5.99 -17.91 -1.32
CA LYS A 41 5.99 -19.03 -0.37
C LYS A 41 5.91 -18.60 1.11
N GLU A 42 6.16 -17.33 1.42
CA GLU A 42 6.00 -16.81 2.78
C GLU A 42 4.51 -16.57 3.12
N LEU A 43 3.64 -16.46 2.10
CA LEU A 43 2.21 -16.20 2.28
C LEU A 43 1.43 -17.51 2.42
N ASP A 44 0.53 -17.55 3.39
CA ASP A 44 -0.37 -18.68 3.59
C ASP A 44 -1.35 -18.78 2.40
N GLN A 45 -1.54 -19.98 1.88
CA GLN A 45 -2.52 -20.25 0.83
C GLN A 45 -3.96 -19.94 1.27
N LEU A 46 -4.24 -19.93 2.57
CA LEU A 46 -5.52 -19.50 3.13
C LEU A 46 -5.85 -18.01 2.85
N LEU A 47 -4.86 -17.22 2.48
CA LEU A 47 -5.09 -15.84 2.00
C LEU A 47 -5.72 -15.81 0.60
N PHE A 48 -5.75 -16.93 -0.12
CA PHE A 48 -6.20 -17.01 -1.52
C PHE A 48 -7.34 -18.02 -1.71
N PRO A 49 -8.46 -17.91 -0.95
CA PRO A 49 -9.58 -18.82 -1.11
C PRO A 49 -10.26 -18.63 -2.47
N GLU A 50 -10.69 -19.73 -3.09
CA GLU A 50 -11.29 -19.74 -4.44
C GLU A 50 -12.55 -18.87 -4.52
N GLU A 51 -13.38 -18.86 -3.48
CA GLU A 51 -14.61 -18.06 -3.39
C GLU A 51 -14.36 -16.55 -3.42
N LEU A 52 -13.14 -16.09 -3.07
CA LEU A 52 -12.72 -14.70 -3.15
C LEU A 52 -11.82 -14.40 -4.36
N GLY A 53 -11.65 -15.37 -5.26
CA GLY A 53 -10.92 -15.25 -6.51
C GLY A 53 -9.58 -15.97 -6.54
N GLY A 54 -9.28 -16.81 -5.55
CA GLY A 54 -8.07 -17.64 -5.56
C GLY A 54 -6.80 -16.81 -5.77
N GLY A 55 -5.94 -17.24 -6.65
CA GLY A 55 -4.71 -16.52 -7.01
C GLY A 55 -4.93 -15.13 -7.60
N LYS A 56 -6.15 -14.79 -8.00
CA LYS A 56 -6.51 -13.45 -8.51
C LYS A 56 -7.15 -12.55 -7.45
N ARG A 57 -7.20 -12.98 -6.18
CA ARG A 57 -7.87 -12.24 -5.10
C ARG A 57 -7.50 -10.76 -5.06
N PHE A 58 -6.23 -10.44 -5.17
CA PHE A 58 -5.77 -9.04 -5.12
C PHE A 58 -5.57 -8.46 -6.52
N SER A 59 -5.11 -9.25 -7.50
CA SER A 59 -4.89 -8.75 -8.86
C SER A 59 -6.17 -8.40 -9.61
N LYS A 60 -7.34 -8.90 -9.18
CA LYS A 60 -8.66 -8.48 -9.72
C LYS A 60 -8.90 -6.97 -9.58
N TYR A 61 -8.22 -6.30 -8.63
CA TYR A 61 -8.33 -4.86 -8.40
C TYR A 61 -7.42 -4.03 -9.33
N LEU A 62 -6.54 -4.67 -10.10
CA LEU A 62 -5.76 -3.98 -11.12
C LEU A 62 -6.66 -3.64 -12.29
N MET A 63 -7.04 -2.38 -12.39
CA MET A 63 -7.85 -1.89 -13.50
C MET A 63 -7.00 -1.76 -14.76
N THR A 64 -7.63 -1.87 -15.93
CA THR A 64 -6.97 -1.63 -17.22
C THR A 64 -6.29 -0.26 -17.23
N GLY A 65 -4.99 -0.22 -17.53
CA GLY A 65 -4.19 1.01 -17.55
C GLY A 65 -3.38 1.29 -16.28
N PHE A 66 -3.60 0.56 -15.20
CA PHE A 66 -2.71 0.63 -14.03
C PHE A 66 -1.45 -0.21 -14.31
N VAL A 67 -0.32 0.48 -14.44
CA VAL A 67 0.96 -0.15 -14.78
C VAL A 67 1.99 -0.09 -13.64
N ASN A 68 1.72 0.70 -12.61
CA ASN A 68 2.63 0.91 -11.49
C ASN A 68 2.23 0.04 -10.31
N TYR A 69 2.60 -1.22 -10.38
CA TYR A 69 2.46 -2.13 -9.24
C TYR A 69 3.67 -3.04 -9.13
N LEU A 70 3.90 -3.51 -7.90
CA LEU A 70 4.90 -4.54 -7.58
C LEU A 70 4.17 -5.76 -7.00
N GLN A 71 4.74 -6.93 -7.22
CA GLN A 71 4.23 -8.17 -6.63
C GLN A 71 5.02 -8.51 -5.36
N ASN A 72 4.29 -8.83 -4.29
CA ASN A 72 4.85 -9.39 -3.07
C ASN A 72 6.00 -8.59 -2.41
N TYR A 73 6.08 -7.28 -2.70
CA TYR A 73 7.15 -6.42 -2.20
C TYR A 73 6.62 -5.21 -1.42
N PRO A 74 6.08 -5.42 -0.21
CA PRO A 74 5.46 -4.37 0.59
C PRO A 74 6.51 -3.59 1.41
N TYR A 75 7.54 -3.07 0.76
CA TYR A 75 8.61 -2.32 1.43
C TYR A 75 8.81 -0.97 0.79
N PRO A 76 9.13 0.07 1.59
CA PRO A 76 9.57 1.35 1.05
C PRO A 76 10.84 1.21 0.22
N PHE A 77 10.96 2.00 -0.83
CA PHE A 77 12.15 2.05 -1.68
C PHE A 77 12.41 3.47 -2.18
N VAL A 78 13.62 3.71 -2.67
CA VAL A 78 14.03 5.05 -3.12
C VAL A 78 13.86 5.17 -4.62
N VAL A 79 13.18 6.23 -5.07
CA VAL A 79 13.04 6.58 -6.48
C VAL A 79 13.94 7.77 -6.79
N GLY A 80 14.77 7.65 -7.82
CA GLY A 80 15.63 8.74 -8.30
C GLY A 80 16.62 9.26 -7.27
N ASN A 81 17.07 8.43 -6.33
CA ASN A 81 18.03 8.72 -5.27
C ASN A 81 17.60 9.77 -4.22
N LYS A 82 16.33 10.19 -4.20
CA LYS A 82 15.89 11.27 -3.29
C LYS A 82 14.54 11.07 -2.64
N ILE A 83 13.64 10.33 -3.28
CA ILE A 83 12.25 10.22 -2.84
C ILE A 83 11.99 8.83 -2.33
N TRP A 84 11.49 8.72 -1.11
CA TRP A 84 10.96 7.47 -0.59
C TRP A 84 9.59 7.20 -1.20
N GLU A 85 9.45 6.09 -1.87
CA GLU A 85 8.15 5.55 -2.24
C GLU A 85 7.69 4.61 -1.13
N LEU A 86 6.59 4.96 -0.47
CA LEU A 86 5.86 4.08 0.43
C LEU A 86 4.69 3.50 -0.36
N PRO A 87 4.76 2.26 -0.83
CA PRO A 87 3.73 1.72 -1.69
C PRO A 87 2.40 1.59 -0.96
N PHE A 88 1.29 1.71 -1.69
CA PHE A 88 -0.02 1.35 -1.15
C PHE A 88 -0.36 -0.10 -1.49
N VAL A 89 -1.22 -0.72 -0.71
CA VAL A 89 -1.64 -2.11 -0.94
C VAL A 89 -3.01 -2.16 -1.63
N TYR A 90 -3.19 -3.08 -2.59
CA TYR A 90 -4.50 -3.41 -3.15
C TYR A 90 -5.26 -4.37 -2.23
N PRO A 91 -6.59 -4.16 -2.08
CA PRO A 91 -7.40 -3.14 -2.76
C PRO A 91 -7.13 -1.73 -2.24
N ASN A 92 -7.58 -0.72 -3.01
CA ASN A 92 -7.93 0.58 -2.48
C ASN A 92 -9.45 0.79 -2.59
N ASP A 93 -9.99 1.81 -1.96
CA ASP A 93 -11.43 2.05 -1.94
C ASP A 93 -12.01 2.36 -3.33
N TYR A 94 -11.24 3.03 -4.20
CA TYR A 94 -11.65 3.32 -5.58
C TYR A 94 -11.81 2.04 -6.39
N THR A 95 -10.80 1.18 -6.40
CA THR A 95 -10.86 -0.09 -7.15
C THR A 95 -11.88 -1.05 -6.54
N GLY A 96 -12.04 -1.04 -5.22
CA GLY A 96 -13.06 -1.80 -4.53
C GLY A 96 -14.47 -1.39 -4.94
N GLN A 97 -14.77 -0.09 -4.92
CA GLN A 97 -16.10 0.40 -5.32
C GLN A 97 -16.37 0.19 -6.82
N ALA A 98 -15.36 0.30 -7.67
CA ALA A 98 -15.50 0.08 -9.10
C ALA A 98 -15.81 -1.39 -9.44
N LEU A 99 -15.21 -2.33 -8.68
CA LEU A 99 -15.39 -3.75 -8.92
C LEU A 99 -16.62 -4.35 -8.23
N HIS A 100 -16.88 -3.96 -6.99
CA HIS A 100 -17.88 -4.59 -6.13
C HIS A 100 -19.01 -3.66 -5.71
N GLY A 101 -18.91 -2.37 -5.99
CA GLY A 101 -19.82 -1.34 -5.47
C GLY A 101 -19.38 -0.78 -4.12
N ARG A 102 -19.93 0.37 -3.77
CA ARG A 102 -19.57 1.12 -2.56
C ARG A 102 -19.83 0.34 -1.29
N GLY A 103 -18.85 0.32 -0.42
CA GLY A 103 -18.95 -0.31 0.90
C GLY A 103 -19.19 -1.82 0.86
N ASN A 104 -18.78 -2.51 -0.19
CA ASN A 104 -18.97 -3.95 -0.29
C ASN A 104 -18.10 -4.71 0.73
N PRO A 105 -18.68 -5.65 1.49
CA PRO A 105 -17.93 -6.44 2.47
C PRO A 105 -16.73 -7.20 1.91
N VAL A 106 -16.82 -7.70 0.66
CA VAL A 106 -15.69 -8.41 0.01
C VAL A 106 -14.45 -7.52 -0.06
N THR A 107 -14.62 -6.24 -0.37
CA THR A 107 -13.49 -5.29 -0.39
C THR A 107 -12.86 -5.15 0.99
N ILE A 108 -13.66 -5.16 2.06
CA ILE A 108 -13.16 -5.03 3.43
C ILE A 108 -12.37 -6.28 3.83
N GLU A 109 -12.89 -7.47 3.51
CA GLU A 109 -12.18 -8.72 3.77
C GLU A 109 -10.86 -8.81 2.97
N ASP A 110 -10.84 -8.29 1.76
CA ASP A 110 -9.61 -8.23 0.97
C ASP A 110 -8.60 -7.21 1.52
N PHE A 111 -9.05 -6.09 2.09
CA PHE A 111 -8.19 -5.15 2.83
C PHE A 111 -7.55 -5.82 4.06
N LYS A 112 -8.36 -6.52 4.87
CA LYS A 112 -7.86 -7.24 6.07
C LYS A 112 -6.79 -8.25 5.68
N ALA A 113 -7.07 -9.08 4.66
CA ALA A 113 -6.11 -10.07 4.18
C ALA A 113 -4.83 -9.44 3.60
N ALA A 114 -4.93 -8.28 2.95
CA ALA A 114 -3.74 -7.56 2.47
C ALA A 114 -2.89 -7.01 3.62
N LEU A 115 -3.51 -6.58 4.72
CA LEU A 115 -2.79 -6.23 5.96
C LEU A 115 -2.13 -7.46 6.59
N ASP A 116 -2.84 -8.59 6.67
CA ASP A 116 -2.28 -9.83 7.19
C ASP A 116 -1.04 -10.27 6.39
N ALA A 117 -1.13 -10.24 5.05
CA ALA A 117 0.01 -10.50 4.17
C ALA A 117 1.17 -9.53 4.41
N THR A 118 0.88 -8.24 4.61
CA THR A 118 1.89 -7.22 4.91
C THR A 118 2.61 -7.53 6.23
N VAL A 119 1.89 -7.96 7.26
CA VAL A 119 2.50 -8.33 8.55
C VAL A 119 3.36 -9.57 8.43
N VAL A 120 2.91 -10.58 7.69
CA VAL A 120 3.72 -11.79 7.40
C VAL A 120 5.04 -11.40 6.74
N LYS A 121 4.99 -10.50 5.78
CA LYS A 121 6.17 -9.97 5.06
C LYS A 121 7.02 -9.00 5.91
N LYS A 122 6.57 -8.63 7.11
CA LYS A 122 7.20 -7.56 7.92
C LYS A 122 7.35 -6.26 7.11
N GLY A 123 6.37 -5.97 6.28
CA GLY A 123 6.37 -4.86 5.34
C GLY A 123 5.86 -3.56 5.96
N ALA A 124 5.89 -2.52 5.14
CA ALA A 124 5.28 -1.22 5.45
C ALA A 124 4.59 -0.69 4.21
N VAL A 125 3.30 -0.42 4.32
CA VAL A 125 2.45 0.02 3.20
C VAL A 125 1.55 1.17 3.62
N SER A 126 1.08 1.92 2.63
CA SER A 126 0.02 2.91 2.81
C SER A 126 -1.35 2.27 2.52
N LEU A 127 -2.35 2.66 3.27
CA LEU A 127 -3.75 2.40 2.94
C LEU A 127 -4.30 3.59 2.17
N CYS A 128 -4.85 3.37 0.98
CA CYS A 128 -5.34 4.44 0.12
C CYS A 128 -6.86 4.53 0.20
N PHE A 129 -7.35 5.65 0.73
CA PHE A 129 -8.76 5.98 0.85
C PHE A 129 -9.04 7.37 0.29
N HIS A 130 -10.22 7.54 -0.32
CA HIS A 130 -10.69 8.81 -0.83
C HIS A 130 -11.80 9.36 0.05
N ALA A 131 -11.87 10.67 0.19
CA ALA A 131 -12.92 11.37 0.96
C ALA A 131 -14.34 11.28 0.32
N GLY A 132 -14.49 10.53 -0.77
CA GLY A 132 -15.71 10.45 -1.58
C GLY A 132 -16.76 9.44 -1.12
N SER A 133 -16.71 8.93 0.11
CA SER A 133 -17.68 7.95 0.65
C SER A 133 -17.75 6.61 -0.12
N TRP A 134 -16.67 6.20 -0.77
CA TRP A 134 -16.59 4.87 -1.41
C TRP A 134 -16.46 3.75 -0.38
N MET A 135 -15.93 4.10 0.78
CA MET A 135 -15.92 3.29 1.98
C MET A 135 -16.51 4.09 3.15
N ARG A 136 -17.25 3.44 4.03
CA ARG A 136 -17.83 4.07 5.23
C ARG A 136 -16.80 4.14 6.33
N SER A 137 -16.92 5.12 7.23
CA SER A 137 -16.04 5.28 8.39
C SER A 137 -15.99 4.02 9.28
N GLU A 138 -17.13 3.36 9.49
CA GLU A 138 -17.24 2.14 10.29
C GLU A 138 -16.41 0.99 9.68
N GLN A 139 -16.32 0.93 8.34
CA GLN A 139 -15.51 -0.08 7.64
C GLN A 139 -14.01 0.21 7.76
N MET A 140 -13.62 1.48 7.80
CA MET A 140 -12.23 1.85 8.10
C MET A 140 -11.86 1.46 9.54
N VAL A 141 -12.76 1.72 10.50
CA VAL A 141 -12.57 1.25 11.88
C VAL A 141 -12.49 -0.26 11.95
N GLU A 142 -13.32 -0.98 11.20
CA GLU A 142 -13.30 -2.45 11.15
C GLU A 142 -11.94 -3.01 10.66
N ILE A 143 -11.32 -2.36 9.66
CA ILE A 143 -9.98 -2.74 9.16
C ILE A 143 -8.91 -2.49 10.24
N ILE A 144 -8.97 -1.33 10.92
CA ILE A 144 -8.03 -0.97 11.98
C ILE A 144 -8.17 -1.92 13.17
N ASP A 145 -9.40 -2.19 13.59
CA ASP A 145 -9.73 -3.12 14.68
C ASP A 145 -9.24 -4.55 14.37
N HIS A 146 -9.42 -5.02 13.13
CA HIS A 146 -8.88 -6.30 12.70
C HIS A 146 -7.36 -6.35 12.89
N ALA A 147 -6.67 -5.32 12.41
CA ALA A 147 -5.22 -5.23 12.52
C ALA A 147 -4.75 -5.26 13.98
N ASP A 148 -5.38 -4.47 14.87
CA ASP A 148 -5.05 -4.42 16.28
C ASP A 148 -5.35 -5.75 17.00
N LYS A 149 -6.53 -6.32 16.80
CA LYS A 149 -6.95 -7.57 17.44
C LYS A 149 -6.15 -8.78 16.98
N THR A 150 -5.80 -8.83 15.69
CA THR A 150 -5.10 -9.99 15.09
C THR A 150 -3.60 -9.93 15.33
N HIS A 151 -3.01 -8.76 15.23
CA HIS A 151 -1.56 -8.58 15.22
C HIS A 151 -1.00 -7.83 16.42
N GLY A 152 -1.81 -7.00 17.10
CA GLY A 152 -1.40 -6.26 18.28
C GLY A 152 -0.11 -5.48 18.06
N ARG A 153 0.91 -5.75 18.90
CA ARG A 153 2.19 -5.03 18.83
C ARG A 153 3.02 -5.26 17.57
N LYS A 154 2.62 -6.19 16.69
CA LYS A 154 3.32 -6.44 15.42
C LYS A 154 2.99 -5.39 14.36
N ILE A 155 1.96 -4.58 14.57
CA ILE A 155 1.55 -3.54 13.64
C ILE A 155 1.62 -2.17 14.32
N LYS A 156 1.94 -1.16 13.52
CA LYS A 156 1.96 0.24 13.98
C LYS A 156 1.38 1.12 12.88
N PHE A 157 0.39 1.92 13.23
CA PHE A 157 -0.13 2.95 12.34
C PHE A 157 0.68 4.22 12.53
N LEU A 158 1.19 4.76 11.43
CA LEU A 158 2.01 5.96 11.37
C LEU A 158 1.47 6.90 10.31
N ASN A 159 1.58 8.20 10.53
CA ASN A 159 1.42 9.16 9.45
C ASN A 159 2.69 9.22 8.58
N MET A 160 2.62 9.92 7.44
CA MET A 160 3.74 9.97 6.49
C MET A 160 5.00 10.62 7.07
N LEU A 161 4.86 11.61 7.97
CA LEU A 161 6.02 12.26 8.61
C LEU A 161 6.70 11.31 9.60
N GLU A 162 5.92 10.65 10.44
CA GLU A 162 6.44 9.64 11.39
C GLU A 162 7.15 8.50 10.65
N MET A 163 6.60 8.07 9.50
CA MET A 163 7.22 7.04 8.68
C MET A 163 8.54 7.52 8.07
N HIS A 164 8.57 8.74 7.53
CA HIS A 164 9.79 9.33 7.00
C HIS A 164 10.90 9.41 8.07
N ASP A 165 10.54 9.87 9.27
CA ASP A 165 11.50 10.01 10.38
C ASP A 165 12.02 8.65 10.83
N LEU A 166 11.15 7.63 10.88
CA LEU A 166 11.52 6.27 11.22
C LEU A 166 12.50 5.67 10.20
N ILE A 167 12.19 5.80 8.90
CA ILE A 167 13.06 5.32 7.82
C ILE A 167 14.42 6.02 7.89
N THR A 168 14.42 7.34 8.01
CA THR A 168 15.65 8.14 8.08
C THR A 168 16.50 7.75 9.29
N LYS A 169 15.89 7.58 10.45
CA LYS A 169 16.57 7.15 11.67
C LYS A 169 17.21 5.76 11.51
N ASN A 170 16.48 4.81 10.95
CA ASN A 170 16.97 3.45 10.75
C ASN A 170 18.15 3.42 9.75
N MET A 171 18.09 4.18 8.68
CA MET A 171 19.19 4.31 7.74
C MET A 171 20.44 4.89 8.38
N LEU A 172 20.32 5.97 9.14
CA LEU A 172 21.44 6.61 9.84
C LEU A 172 22.06 5.69 10.90
N ALA A 173 21.25 4.83 11.51
CA ALA A 173 21.72 3.82 12.46
C ALA A 173 22.35 2.57 11.80
N GLY A 174 22.36 2.49 10.45
CA GLY A 174 22.85 1.33 9.71
C GLY A 174 21.92 0.11 9.78
N HIS A 175 20.70 0.28 10.29
CA HIS A 175 19.69 -0.78 10.29
C HIS A 175 18.96 -0.78 8.96
N GLY A 176 18.85 -1.95 8.34
CA GLY A 176 17.94 -2.16 7.21
C GLY A 176 16.48 -2.03 7.63
N LEU A 177 15.56 -1.91 6.68
CA LEU A 177 14.12 -1.88 6.96
C LEU A 177 13.59 -3.21 7.51
N ARG A 178 14.43 -4.23 7.62
CA ARG A 178 14.07 -5.60 8.04
C ARG A 178 14.54 -5.98 9.44
N ASP A 179 15.22 -5.08 10.14
CA ASP A 179 15.69 -5.33 11.51
C ASP A 179 14.67 -4.91 12.56
#